data_345c1f1d51da012bdc0ffc6895f4c42b
#
_entry.id   345c1f1d51da012bdc0ffc6895f4c42b
#
_cell.length_a   1.000
_cell.length_b   1.000
_cell.length_c   1.000
_cell.angle_alpha   90.00
_cell.angle_beta   90.00
_cell.angle_gamma   90.00
#
_symmetry.space_group_name_H-M   'P 1'
#
loop_
_entity.id
_entity.type
_entity.pdbx_description
1 polymer ?
#
loop_
_entity_poly.entity_id
_entity_poly.type
_entity_poly.pdbx_seq_one_letter_code
_entity_poly.pdbx_strand_id
1 'polypeptide(L)'
;MRLTKHHGLGNDFVIALEEVNGPLHGDATLARALCDRRRGIGADGLIIGSRPAADATGHDGRSIDVVMHLWNADGSRAEMSGNGIRCLGQALAMARDDHDATYAVVTDGGFREL
;
A
#
# COMPACT_ATOMS: atom_id res chain seq x y z
N MET A 1 8.52 -12.78 3.88
CA MET A 1 7.55 -11.76 3.44
C MET A 1 7.72 -11.49 1.95
N ARG A 2 6.62 -11.48 1.24
CA ARG A 2 6.64 -11.16 -0.19
C ARG A 2 6.40 -9.67 -0.37
N LEU A 3 7.33 -9.04 -1.08
CA LEU A 3 7.29 -7.60 -1.36
C LEU A 3 7.34 -7.39 -2.86
N THR A 4 6.69 -6.34 -3.33
CA THR A 4 6.84 -5.87 -4.70
C THR A 4 7.28 -4.41 -4.67
N LYS A 5 7.99 -3.98 -5.71
CA LYS A 5 8.41 -2.60 -5.82
C LYS A 5 7.78 -2.00 -7.07
N HIS A 6 7.13 -0.88 -6.91
CA HIS A 6 6.41 -0.21 -7.99
C HIS A 6 6.82 1.24 -8.10
N HIS A 7 6.69 1.77 -9.31
CA HIS A 7 7.04 3.14 -9.63
C HIS A 7 5.79 3.90 -10.06
N GLY A 8 5.55 5.03 -9.44
CA GLY A 8 4.66 6.06 -9.93
C GLY A 8 5.51 7.18 -10.53
N LEU A 9 4.93 8.25 -10.98
CA LEU A 9 5.57 9.38 -11.66
C LEU A 9 6.72 10.00 -10.82
N GLY A 10 7.91 9.38 -10.84
CA GLY A 10 9.09 9.85 -10.14
C GLY A 10 9.26 9.33 -8.71
N ASN A 11 8.30 8.57 -8.17
CA ASN A 11 8.39 7.96 -6.85
C ASN A 11 8.35 6.45 -6.95
N ASP A 12 9.08 5.76 -6.08
CA ASP A 12 9.01 4.32 -5.97
C ASP A 12 8.58 3.89 -4.56
N PHE A 13 7.87 2.78 -4.49
CA PHE A 13 7.33 2.26 -3.24
C PHE A 13 7.54 0.75 -3.15
N VAL A 14 7.92 0.29 -1.97
CA VAL A 14 7.89 -1.12 -1.61
C VAL A 14 6.51 -1.42 -1.04
N ILE A 15 5.86 -2.45 -1.54
CA ILE A 15 4.49 -2.78 -1.17
C ILE A 15 4.41 -4.19 -0.62
N ALA A 16 3.77 -4.34 0.52
CA ALA A 16 3.42 -5.61 1.14
C ALA A 16 1.91 -5.71 1.28
N LEU A 17 1.32 -6.78 0.76
CA LEU A 17 -0.12 -7.00 0.82
C LEU A 17 -0.45 -8.12 1.80
N GLU A 18 -1.39 -7.89 2.71
CA GLU A 18 -1.85 -8.92 3.63
C GLU A 18 -2.51 -10.09 2.92
N GLU A 19 -3.17 -9.85 1.79
CA GLU A 19 -3.79 -10.95 1.04
C GLU A 19 -2.76 -11.94 0.46
N VAL A 20 -1.50 -11.54 0.36
CA VAL A 20 -0.40 -12.40 -0.09
C VAL A 20 0.38 -12.98 1.09
N ASN A 21 0.59 -12.17 2.13
CA ASN A 21 1.50 -12.48 3.23
C ASN A 21 0.80 -12.96 4.51
N GLY A 22 -0.51 -12.75 4.64
CA GLY A 22 -1.20 -12.87 5.92
C GLY A 22 -1.05 -11.59 6.74
N PRO A 23 -1.50 -11.59 8.01
CA PRO A 23 -1.46 -10.37 8.83
C PRO A 23 -0.06 -9.76 8.91
N LEU A 24 0.00 -8.44 8.73
CA LEU A 24 1.24 -7.67 8.72
C LEU A 24 1.15 -6.54 9.73
N HIS A 25 2.28 -6.27 10.36
CA HIS A 25 2.43 -5.12 11.25
C HIS A 25 3.57 -4.24 10.72
N GLY A 26 3.24 -3.02 10.34
CA GLY A 26 4.22 -2.04 9.87
C GLY A 26 4.50 -0.99 10.91
N ASP A 27 5.73 -0.51 10.94
CA ASP A 27 6.14 0.59 11.80
C ASP A 27 7.26 1.41 11.13
N ALA A 28 7.65 2.48 11.80
CA ALA A 28 8.70 3.35 11.31
C ALA A 28 10.05 2.63 11.13
N THR A 29 10.37 1.69 12.01
CA THR A 29 11.61 0.92 11.95
C THR A 29 11.65 0.06 10.69
N LEU A 30 10.56 -0.64 10.40
CA LEU A 30 10.45 -1.47 9.20
C LEU A 30 10.56 -0.60 7.94
N ALA A 31 9.88 0.55 7.93
CA ALA A 31 9.93 1.46 6.80
C ALA A 31 11.34 1.95 6.52
N ARG A 32 12.06 2.39 7.55
CA ARG A 32 13.44 2.84 7.40
C ARG A 32 14.34 1.71 6.88
N ALA A 33 14.17 0.51 7.41
CA ALA A 33 14.99 -0.63 7.02
C ALA A 33 14.77 -1.03 5.56
N LEU A 34 13.51 -1.12 5.11
CA LEU A 34 13.19 -1.53 3.76
C LEU A 34 13.50 -0.45 2.73
N CYS A 35 13.31 0.81 3.08
CA CYS A 35 13.52 1.93 2.15
C CYS A 35 14.99 2.37 2.04
N ASP A 36 15.86 1.89 2.91
CA ASP A 36 17.29 2.22 2.86
C ASP A 36 17.88 1.73 1.53
N ARG A 37 18.46 2.66 0.76
CA ARG A 37 18.99 2.35 -0.57
C ARG A 37 20.33 1.64 -0.55
N ARG A 38 20.98 1.56 0.60
CA ARG A 38 22.27 0.86 0.76
C ARG A 38 22.11 -0.53 1.35
N ARG A 39 21.25 -0.67 2.37
CA ARG A 39 21.11 -1.91 3.16
C ARG A 39 19.78 -2.61 2.95
N GLY A 40 18.77 -1.91 2.47
CA GLY A 40 17.45 -2.45 2.20
C GLY A 40 17.18 -2.56 0.71
N ILE A 41 15.90 -2.63 0.37
CA ILE A 41 15.45 -2.68 -1.02
C ILE A 41 15.64 -1.32 -1.68
N GLY A 42 15.47 -0.25 -0.92
CA GLY A 42 15.57 1.12 -1.43
C GLY A 42 14.27 1.60 -2.07
N ALA A 43 13.66 2.61 -1.48
CA ALA A 43 12.43 3.20 -2.02
C ALA A 43 12.14 4.53 -1.35
N ASP A 44 11.24 5.30 -1.93
CA ASP A 44 10.74 6.54 -1.34
C ASP A 44 9.78 6.28 -0.19
N GLY A 45 9.09 5.14 -0.19
CA GLY A 45 8.17 4.80 0.88
C GLY A 45 7.83 3.32 0.93
N LEU A 46 7.20 2.95 2.05
CA LEU A 46 6.65 1.62 2.29
C LEU A 46 5.13 1.72 2.35
N ILE A 47 4.44 0.85 1.62
CA ILE A 47 3.00 0.72 1.70
C ILE A 47 2.65 -0.68 2.18
N ILE A 48 1.81 -0.76 3.21
CA ILE A 48 1.17 -2.00 3.62
C ILE A 48 -0.30 -1.92 3.24
N GLY A 49 -0.75 -2.87 2.42
CA GLY A 49 -2.14 -3.02 2.06
C GLY A 49 -2.78 -4.06 2.97
N SER A 50 -3.54 -3.59 3.96
CA SER A 50 -4.18 -4.44 4.95
C SER A 50 -5.56 -4.88 4.49
N ARG A 51 -5.97 -6.07 4.92
CA ARG A 51 -7.34 -6.54 4.72
C ARG A 51 -8.30 -5.70 5.54
N PRO A 52 -9.40 -5.23 4.96
CA PRO A 52 -10.42 -4.53 5.73
C PRO A 52 -11.16 -5.49 6.67
N ALA A 53 -11.83 -4.94 7.67
CA ALA A 53 -12.74 -5.72 8.48
C ALA A 53 -13.84 -6.31 7.60
N ALA A 54 -14.37 -7.50 7.97
CA ALA A 54 -15.31 -8.22 7.12
C ALA A 54 -16.59 -7.44 6.79
N ASP A 55 -16.99 -6.54 7.69
CA ASP A 55 -18.17 -5.69 7.55
C ASP A 55 -17.85 -4.26 7.14
N ALA A 56 -16.59 -3.96 6.85
CA ALA A 56 -16.19 -2.61 6.48
C ALA A 56 -16.75 -2.24 5.11
N THR A 57 -17.31 -1.04 5.02
CA THR A 57 -17.80 -0.48 3.77
C THR A 57 -17.22 0.89 3.54
N GLY A 58 -17.13 1.27 2.28
CA GLY A 58 -16.69 2.58 1.92
C GLY A 58 -17.76 3.64 2.13
N HIS A 59 -17.40 4.84 1.78
CA HIS A 59 -18.20 6.04 1.92
C HIS A 59 -19.57 5.94 1.25
N ASP A 60 -19.65 5.22 0.15
CA ASP A 60 -20.85 5.03 -0.65
C ASP A 60 -21.53 3.67 -0.39
N GLY A 61 -21.15 2.97 0.67
CA GLY A 61 -21.69 1.65 1.00
C GLY A 61 -21.03 0.49 0.26
N ARG A 62 -20.05 0.76 -0.59
CA ARG A 62 -19.31 -0.26 -1.33
C ARG A 62 -18.32 -0.99 -0.43
N SER A 63 -18.07 -2.25 -0.71
CA SER A 63 -17.03 -3.01 0.00
C SER A 63 -15.66 -2.40 -0.23
N ILE A 64 -14.85 -2.37 0.84
CA ILE A 64 -13.48 -1.90 0.78
C ILE A 64 -12.58 -3.07 0.34
N ASP A 65 -11.74 -2.85 -0.67
CA ASP A 65 -10.79 -3.85 -1.14
C ASP A 65 -9.54 -3.91 -0.29
N VAL A 66 -9.05 -2.75 0.17
CA VAL A 66 -7.79 -2.68 0.89
C VAL A 66 -7.74 -1.42 1.74
N VAL A 67 -7.03 -1.51 2.86
CA VAL A 67 -6.70 -0.36 3.70
C VAL A 67 -5.22 -0.05 3.48
N MET A 68 -4.91 1.17 3.06
CA MET A 68 -3.55 1.60 2.76
C MET A 68 -2.90 2.27 3.97
N HIS A 69 -1.74 1.77 4.35
CA HIS A 69 -0.87 2.40 5.34
C HIS A 69 0.43 2.79 4.65
N LEU A 70 0.80 4.05 4.73
CA LEU A 70 1.96 4.59 4.02
C LEU A 70 2.96 5.21 5.00
N TRP A 71 4.22 4.80 4.88
CA TRP A 71 5.35 5.41 5.58
C TRP A 71 6.33 5.98 4.56
N ASN A 72 6.86 7.15 4.86
CA ASN A 72 7.99 7.70 4.11
C ASN A 72 9.27 6.92 4.43
N ALA A 73 10.31 7.10 3.61
CA ALA A 73 11.58 6.41 3.80
C ALA A 73 12.24 6.72 5.16
N ASP A 74 11.95 7.87 5.73
CA ASP A 74 12.46 8.26 7.05
C ASP A 74 11.68 7.66 8.23
N GLY A 75 10.64 6.88 7.94
CA GLY A 75 9.80 6.24 8.94
C GLY A 75 8.59 7.05 9.37
N SER A 76 8.43 8.29 8.90
CA SER A 76 7.25 9.08 9.23
C SER A 76 6.01 8.56 8.49
N ARG A 77 4.83 8.68 9.13
CA ARG A 77 3.56 8.33 8.49
C ARG A 77 3.19 9.41 7.48
N ALA A 78 2.69 8.97 6.33
CA ALA A 78 2.09 9.85 5.34
C ALA A 78 0.60 9.55 5.24
N GLU A 79 -0.21 10.59 5.12
CA GLU A 79 -1.66 10.42 5.03
C GLU A 79 -2.10 9.84 3.69
N MET A 80 -1.51 10.34 2.61
CA MET A 80 -1.90 9.94 1.27
C MET A 80 -0.82 10.35 0.26
N SER A 81 -0.69 9.56 -0.78
CA SER A 81 0.13 9.87 -1.95
C SER A 81 -0.60 9.35 -3.19
N GLY A 82 -0.85 10.21 -4.16
CA GLY A 82 -1.46 9.81 -5.43
C GLY A 82 -0.61 8.76 -6.15
N ASN A 83 0.71 8.93 -6.14
CA ASN A 83 1.63 7.94 -6.72
C ASN A 83 1.62 6.64 -5.93
N GLY A 84 1.55 6.72 -4.60
CA GLY A 84 1.46 5.55 -3.73
C GLY A 84 0.20 4.75 -3.99
N ILE A 85 -0.94 5.41 -4.15
CA ILE A 85 -2.21 4.76 -4.46
C ILE A 85 -2.14 4.03 -5.80
N ARG A 86 -1.55 4.65 -6.81
CA ARG A 86 -1.34 4.00 -8.11
C ARG A 86 -0.48 2.74 -7.99
N CYS A 87 0.59 2.82 -7.22
CA CYS A 87 1.46 1.69 -7.00
C CYS A 87 0.74 0.57 -6.26
N LEU A 88 -0.10 0.91 -5.27
CA LEU A 88 -0.92 -0.08 -4.57
C LEU A 88 -1.90 -0.75 -5.53
N GLY A 89 -2.53 0.02 -6.42
CA GLY A 89 -3.41 -0.54 -7.45
C GLY A 89 -2.68 -1.52 -8.36
N GLN A 90 -1.45 -1.20 -8.77
CA GLN A 90 -0.62 -2.10 -9.56
C GLN A 90 -0.34 -3.40 -8.81
N ALA A 91 0.01 -3.30 -7.52
CA ALA A 91 0.31 -4.48 -6.71
C ALA A 91 -0.92 -5.38 -6.54
N LEU A 92 -2.09 -4.78 -6.32
CA LEU A 92 -3.35 -5.53 -6.22
C LEU A 92 -3.69 -6.21 -7.54
N ALA A 93 -3.54 -5.50 -8.66
CA ALA A 93 -3.80 -6.05 -9.99
C ALA A 93 -2.92 -7.27 -10.25
N MET A 94 -1.64 -7.19 -9.89
CA MET A 94 -0.71 -8.31 -10.03
C MET A 94 -1.11 -9.49 -9.13
N ALA A 95 -1.43 -9.21 -7.87
CA ALA A 95 -1.76 -10.25 -6.90
C ALA A 95 -3.06 -10.98 -7.26
N ARG A 96 -4.02 -10.26 -7.82
CA ARG A 96 -5.34 -10.78 -8.18
C ARG A 96 -5.44 -11.21 -9.65
N ASP A 97 -4.41 -10.92 -10.44
CA ASP A 97 -4.39 -11.13 -11.91
C ASP A 97 -5.61 -10.51 -12.58
N ASP A 98 -5.92 -9.27 -12.19
CA ASP A 98 -7.09 -8.54 -12.67
C ASP A 98 -6.72 -7.08 -12.88
N HIS A 99 -6.39 -6.72 -14.12
CA HIS A 99 -5.92 -5.39 -14.49
C HIS A 99 -7.04 -4.43 -14.89
N ASP A 100 -8.28 -4.92 -14.95
CA ASP A 100 -9.43 -4.12 -15.36
C ASP A 100 -10.31 -3.72 -14.17
N ALA A 101 -10.01 -4.23 -12.97
CA ALA A 101 -10.83 -3.95 -11.80
C ALA A 101 -10.59 -2.54 -11.25
N THR A 102 -11.65 -1.98 -10.67
CA THR A 102 -11.58 -0.77 -9.87
C THR A 102 -11.55 -1.16 -8.40
N TYR A 103 -10.60 -0.60 -7.65
CA TYR A 103 -10.42 -0.94 -6.24
C TYR A 103 -10.86 0.18 -5.33
N ALA A 104 -11.57 -0.16 -4.26
CA ALA A 104 -11.94 0.77 -3.21
C ALA A 104 -10.88 0.73 -2.10
N VAL A 105 -10.23 1.85 -1.86
CA VAL A 105 -9.09 1.96 -0.95
C VAL A 105 -9.41 2.95 0.17
N VAL A 106 -9.18 2.56 1.40
CA VAL A 106 -9.22 3.47 2.55
C VAL A 106 -7.79 3.83 2.91
N THR A 107 -7.52 5.12 3.07
CA THR A 107 -6.22 5.67 3.47
C THR A 107 -6.37 6.50 4.74
N ASP A 108 -5.26 6.93 5.33
CA ASP A 108 -5.31 7.91 6.43
C ASP A 108 -5.92 9.24 5.98
N GLY A 109 -5.91 9.52 4.68
CA GLY A 109 -6.56 10.71 4.09
C GLY A 109 -8.01 10.49 3.67
N GLY A 110 -8.58 9.29 3.89
CA GLY A 110 -9.95 8.96 3.59
C GLY A 110 -10.11 7.92 2.48
N PHE A 111 -11.34 7.76 2.03
CA PHE A 111 -11.71 6.80 0.98
C PHE A 111 -11.23 7.27 -0.39
N ARG A 112 -10.74 6.32 -1.18
CA ARG A 112 -10.33 6.55 -2.57
C ARG A 112 -10.78 5.38 -3.44
N GLU A 113 -11.05 5.69 -4.71
CA GLU A 113 -11.38 4.67 -5.72
C GLU A 113 -10.33 4.72 -6.83
N LEU A 114 -9.86 3.55 -7.20
CA LEU A 114 -8.84 3.40 -8.24
C LEU A 114 -9.43 2.84 -9.52
#